data_c1906bebe97c06eb8c73adba51646213
#
_entry.id   c1906bebe97c06eb8c73adba51646213
#
_cell.length_a   1.000
_cell.length_b   1.000
_cell.length_c   1.000
_cell.angle_alpha   90.00
_cell.angle_beta   90.00
_cell.angle_gamma   90.00
#
_symmetry.space_group_name_H-M   'P 1'
#
loop_
_entity.id
_entity.type
_entity.pdbx_description
1 polymer ?
#
loop_
_entity_poly.entity_id
_entity_poly.type
_entity_poly.pdbx_seq_one_letter_code
_entity_poly.pdbx_strand_id
1 'polypeptide(L)'
;SSGGPYFGFMTCKQKLVRQMPGRIIGRTTDLDGNTGFALTLQAREQHIRRSKATSNICTNQGLMVTAATIYMALVGFHGLRSVATRSHQNTTRLVDVLPGIDGVERLFDGPYFHEVALKLDRPVAPVLAALAEQGVLGGYDLLQSYPDVGNALLVCATETKTDADIDAYVSAMADVMGAGARKSA
;
A
#
# COMPACT_ATOMS: atom_id res chain seq x y z
N SER A 1 -4.93 -9.54 3.18
CA SER A 1 -5.04 -8.09 3.31
C SER A 1 -6.00 -7.51 2.28
N SER A 2 -6.68 -6.43 2.65
CA SER A 2 -7.59 -5.69 1.78
C SER A 2 -6.82 -5.14 0.57
N GLY A 3 -7.40 -5.14 -0.61
CA GLY A 3 -6.69 -4.82 -1.85
C GLY A 3 -5.91 -5.99 -2.46
N GLY A 4 -5.83 -7.13 -1.76
CA GLY A 4 -5.08 -8.33 -2.15
C GLY A 4 -3.70 -8.45 -1.50
N PRO A 5 -2.98 -9.55 -1.75
CA PRO A 5 -1.62 -9.75 -1.26
C PRO A 5 -0.64 -8.75 -1.88
N TYR A 6 0.20 -8.15 -1.06
CA TYR A 6 1.24 -7.21 -1.50
C TYR A 6 2.59 -7.91 -1.64
N PHE A 7 3.26 -7.66 -2.73
CA PHE A 7 4.65 -8.04 -2.96
C PHE A 7 5.31 -7.05 -3.92
N GLY A 8 6.63 -6.92 -3.83
CA GLY A 8 7.40 -6.13 -4.78
C GLY A 8 7.80 -6.96 -6.00
N PHE A 9 7.89 -6.33 -7.15
CA PHE A 9 8.50 -6.91 -8.34
C PHE A 9 9.50 -5.95 -8.97
N MET A 10 10.48 -6.50 -9.68
CA MET A 10 11.53 -5.74 -10.32
C MET A 10 11.73 -6.21 -11.75
N THR A 11 11.82 -5.29 -12.67
CA THR A 11 12.19 -5.53 -14.07
C THR A 11 13.42 -4.72 -14.46
N CYS A 12 14.18 -5.19 -15.43
CA CYS A 12 15.30 -4.44 -15.97
C CYS A 12 15.46 -4.67 -17.48
N LYS A 13 16.17 -3.74 -18.14
CA LYS A 13 16.58 -3.96 -19.52
C LYS A 13 17.62 -5.08 -19.61
N GLN A 14 17.63 -5.85 -20.70
CA GLN A 14 18.53 -7.00 -20.91
C GLN A 14 20.01 -6.66 -20.61
N LYS A 15 20.49 -5.48 -20.97
CA LYS A 15 21.86 -5.05 -20.72
C LYS A 15 22.22 -4.90 -19.25
N LEU A 16 21.24 -4.76 -18.37
CA LEU A 16 21.41 -4.58 -16.92
C LEU A 16 21.15 -5.86 -16.11
N VAL A 17 20.75 -6.96 -16.76
CA VAL A 17 20.38 -8.21 -16.08
C VAL A 17 21.46 -8.73 -15.13
N ARG A 18 22.74 -8.51 -15.46
CA ARG A 18 23.88 -8.95 -14.63
C ARG A 18 24.02 -8.12 -13.33
N GLN A 19 23.38 -6.96 -13.23
CA GLN A 19 23.40 -6.10 -12.06
C GLN A 19 22.16 -6.31 -11.17
N MET A 20 21.15 -7.00 -11.69
CA MET A 20 19.91 -7.26 -10.97
C MET A 20 20.17 -8.20 -9.78
N PRO A 21 19.73 -7.88 -8.56
CA PRO A 21 19.82 -8.80 -7.42
C PRO A 21 18.87 -9.99 -7.59
N GLY A 22 19.07 -11.02 -6.78
CA GLY A 22 18.23 -12.20 -6.78
C GLY A 22 18.64 -13.27 -7.78
N ARG A 23 17.97 -14.40 -7.70
CA ARG A 23 18.19 -15.56 -8.57
C ARG A 23 17.36 -15.41 -9.83
N ILE A 24 17.98 -15.70 -10.97
CA ILE A 24 17.28 -15.71 -12.26
C ILE A 24 17.22 -17.13 -12.76
N ILE A 25 16.01 -17.58 -13.08
CA ILE A 25 15.76 -18.88 -13.67
C ILE A 25 15.79 -18.72 -15.19
N GLY A 26 16.72 -19.44 -15.83
CA GLY A 26 16.81 -19.52 -17.29
C GLY A 26 16.10 -20.76 -17.82
N ARG A 27 15.37 -20.59 -18.92
CA ARG A 27 14.84 -21.72 -19.67
C ARG A 27 15.96 -22.33 -20.51
N THR A 28 16.09 -23.63 -20.46
CA THR A 28 17.07 -24.45 -21.22
C THR A 28 16.43 -25.72 -21.71
N THR A 29 17.21 -26.57 -22.35
CA THR A 29 16.81 -27.95 -22.71
C THR A 29 17.74 -28.95 -22.05
N ASP A 30 17.23 -30.13 -21.71
CA ASP A 30 18.03 -31.27 -21.28
C ASP A 30 18.73 -31.96 -22.47
N LEU A 31 19.44 -33.05 -22.20
CA LEU A 31 20.15 -33.81 -23.23
C LEU A 31 19.22 -34.50 -24.25
N ASP A 32 17.98 -34.74 -23.85
CA ASP A 32 16.95 -35.37 -24.69
C ASP A 32 16.09 -34.29 -25.43
N GLY A 33 16.42 -33.01 -25.29
CA GLY A 33 15.73 -31.91 -25.95
C GLY A 33 14.46 -31.42 -25.23
N ASN A 34 14.14 -31.93 -24.03
CA ASN A 34 12.99 -31.50 -23.27
C ASN A 34 13.26 -30.16 -22.62
N THR A 35 12.22 -29.28 -22.53
CA THR A 35 12.33 -27.98 -21.85
C THR A 35 12.55 -28.18 -20.35
N GLY A 36 13.59 -27.54 -19.83
CA GLY A 36 13.91 -27.48 -18.40
C GLY A 36 14.20 -26.06 -17.95
N PHE A 37 14.42 -25.90 -16.64
CA PHE A 37 14.76 -24.64 -16.01
C PHE A 37 15.99 -24.81 -15.11
N ALA A 38 16.91 -23.84 -15.17
CA ALA A 38 18.13 -23.86 -14.38
C ALA A 38 18.39 -22.53 -13.72
N LEU A 39 19.03 -22.55 -12.56
CA LEU A 39 19.53 -21.35 -11.89
C LEU A 39 20.67 -20.74 -12.71
N THR A 40 20.53 -19.46 -13.04
CA THR A 40 21.52 -18.71 -13.78
C THR A 40 21.99 -17.48 -13.02
N LEU A 41 23.13 -16.92 -13.43
CA LEU A 41 23.68 -15.67 -12.92
C LEU A 41 23.88 -15.62 -11.39
N GLN A 42 24.20 -16.75 -10.77
CA GLN A 42 24.35 -16.91 -9.32
C GLN A 42 25.58 -16.17 -8.75
N ALA A 43 26.59 -15.85 -9.57
CA ALA A 43 27.88 -15.31 -9.11
C ALA A 43 27.77 -13.97 -8.36
N ARG A 44 26.63 -13.30 -8.40
CA ARG A 44 26.35 -12.04 -7.68
C ARG A 44 25.62 -12.25 -6.36
N GLU A 45 25.23 -13.46 -6.02
CA GLU A 45 24.51 -13.83 -4.81
C GLU A 45 25.40 -13.83 -3.57
N GLN A 46 24.78 -13.65 -2.40
CA GLN A 46 25.45 -13.53 -1.11
C GLN A 46 26.29 -14.76 -0.75
N HIS A 47 25.83 -15.97 -1.06
CA HIS A 47 26.56 -17.20 -0.76
C HIS A 47 27.87 -17.34 -1.55
N ILE A 48 28.04 -16.59 -2.65
CA ILE A 48 29.27 -16.55 -3.44
C ILE A 48 30.06 -15.26 -3.13
N ARG A 49 29.45 -14.10 -3.20
CA ARG A 49 30.13 -12.80 -3.09
C ARG A 49 30.21 -12.26 -1.68
N ARG A 50 29.50 -12.85 -0.72
CA ARG A 50 29.47 -12.39 0.68
C ARG A 50 29.05 -10.92 0.78
N SER A 51 29.85 -10.08 1.45
CA SER A 51 29.59 -8.65 1.61
C SER A 51 29.58 -7.84 0.31
N LYS A 52 30.15 -8.37 -0.77
CA LYS A 52 30.18 -7.74 -2.09
C LYS A 52 29.00 -8.14 -2.99
N ALA A 53 28.02 -8.86 -2.46
CA ALA A 53 26.81 -9.20 -3.21
C ALA A 53 25.98 -7.94 -3.53
N THR A 54 25.20 -7.99 -4.60
CA THR A 54 24.30 -6.89 -4.99
C THR A 54 23.23 -6.66 -3.93
N SER A 55 22.78 -7.72 -3.23
CA SER A 55 21.92 -7.62 -2.06
C SER A 55 22.44 -8.54 -0.95
N ASN A 56 22.54 -8.02 0.26
CA ASN A 56 22.89 -8.76 1.48
C ASN A 56 21.67 -9.10 2.34
N ILE A 57 20.46 -8.81 1.83
CA ILE A 57 19.17 -9.12 2.43
C ILE A 57 18.46 -10.13 1.50
N CYS A 58 17.41 -10.76 1.97
CA CYS A 58 16.61 -11.68 1.15
C CYS A 58 16.02 -10.95 -0.07
N THR A 59 16.10 -11.58 -1.23
CA THR A 59 15.63 -11.01 -2.50
C THR A 59 14.33 -11.64 -3.00
N ASN A 60 13.90 -12.75 -2.43
CA ASN A 60 12.77 -13.52 -2.92
C ASN A 60 11.78 -13.79 -1.78
N GLN A 61 10.52 -13.51 -2.03
CA GLN A 61 9.42 -13.74 -1.08
C GLN A 61 8.49 -14.85 -1.61
N GLY A 62 8.94 -16.09 -1.58
CA GLY A 62 8.21 -17.22 -2.13
C GLY A 62 6.79 -17.37 -1.59
N LEU A 63 6.60 -17.17 -0.27
CA LEU A 63 5.27 -17.24 0.35
C LEU A 63 4.32 -16.19 -0.22
N MET A 64 4.73 -14.93 -0.30
CA MET A 64 3.88 -13.85 -0.80
C MET A 64 3.61 -13.96 -2.30
N VAL A 65 4.60 -14.43 -3.07
CA VAL A 65 4.41 -14.72 -4.51
C VAL A 65 3.39 -15.85 -4.71
N THR A 66 3.47 -16.91 -3.90
CA THR A 66 2.49 -18.01 -3.93
C THR A 66 1.10 -17.51 -3.55
N ALA A 67 0.96 -16.74 -2.47
CA ALA A 67 -0.31 -16.14 -2.05
C ALA A 67 -0.90 -15.25 -3.14
N ALA A 68 -0.09 -14.39 -3.75
CA ALA A 68 -0.53 -13.53 -4.85
C ALA A 68 -0.96 -14.34 -6.09
N THR A 69 -0.22 -15.39 -6.42
CA THR A 69 -0.57 -16.29 -7.56
C THR A 69 -1.92 -16.95 -7.34
N ILE A 70 -2.14 -17.51 -6.14
CA ILE A 70 -3.42 -18.14 -5.78
C ILE A 70 -4.56 -17.10 -5.81
N TYR A 71 -4.34 -15.94 -5.21
CA TYR A 71 -5.33 -14.86 -5.21
C TYR A 71 -5.71 -14.43 -6.64
N MET A 72 -4.71 -14.15 -7.50
CA MET A 72 -4.96 -13.77 -8.90
C MET A 72 -5.66 -14.87 -9.69
N ALA A 73 -5.33 -16.13 -9.45
CA ALA A 73 -6.00 -17.28 -10.09
C ALA A 73 -7.48 -17.39 -9.66
N LEU A 74 -7.79 -17.13 -8.39
CA LEU A 74 -9.16 -17.22 -7.86
C LEU A 74 -10.03 -16.05 -8.34
N VAL A 75 -9.55 -14.82 -8.26
CA VAL A 75 -10.36 -13.63 -8.60
C VAL A 75 -10.38 -13.34 -10.10
N GLY A 76 -9.36 -13.79 -10.84
CA GLY A 76 -9.22 -13.58 -12.27
C GLY A 76 -9.13 -12.11 -12.68
N PHE A 77 -9.13 -11.86 -13.99
CA PHE A 77 -9.01 -10.49 -14.53
C PHE A 77 -10.14 -9.57 -14.07
N HIS A 78 -11.38 -10.05 -14.11
CA HIS A 78 -12.54 -9.24 -13.72
C HIS A 78 -12.55 -8.94 -12.21
N GLY A 79 -12.18 -9.91 -11.38
CA GLY A 79 -12.07 -9.71 -9.95
C GLY A 79 -10.97 -8.71 -9.57
N LEU A 80 -9.78 -8.82 -10.16
CA LEU A 80 -8.69 -7.85 -9.95
C LEU A 80 -9.10 -6.43 -10.33
N ARG A 81 -9.75 -6.28 -11.49
CA ARG A 81 -10.28 -4.99 -11.94
C ARG A 81 -11.33 -4.44 -10.98
N SER A 82 -12.24 -5.28 -10.51
CA SER A 82 -13.29 -4.90 -9.57
C SER A 82 -12.70 -4.43 -8.24
N VAL A 83 -11.74 -5.17 -7.67
CA VAL A 83 -11.02 -4.79 -6.44
C VAL A 83 -10.34 -3.44 -6.59
N ALA A 84 -9.58 -3.25 -7.66
CA ALA A 84 -8.87 -2.00 -7.92
C ALA A 84 -9.83 -0.82 -8.09
N THR A 85 -10.86 -1.00 -8.92
CA THR A 85 -11.85 0.06 -9.19
C THR A 85 -12.60 0.45 -7.91
N ARG A 86 -13.06 -0.52 -7.12
CA ARG A 86 -13.79 -0.26 -5.89
C ARG A 86 -12.91 0.42 -4.84
N SER A 87 -11.67 -0.02 -4.68
CA SER A 87 -10.71 0.63 -3.77
C SER A 87 -10.52 2.10 -4.14
N HIS A 88 -10.32 2.39 -5.43
CA HIS A 88 -10.17 3.76 -5.90
C HIS A 88 -11.45 4.59 -5.71
N GLN A 89 -12.62 4.04 -6.03
CA GLN A 89 -13.91 4.72 -5.84
C GLN A 89 -14.17 5.07 -4.38
N ASN A 90 -13.93 4.13 -3.46
CA ASN A 90 -14.09 4.37 -2.03
C ASN A 90 -13.16 5.49 -1.53
N THR A 91 -11.90 5.50 -1.98
CA THR A 91 -10.96 6.57 -1.63
C THR A 91 -11.37 7.91 -2.25
N THR A 92 -11.82 7.91 -3.51
CA THR A 92 -12.33 9.12 -4.18
C THR A 92 -13.49 9.73 -3.40
N ARG A 93 -14.44 8.91 -2.94
CA ARG A 93 -15.54 9.39 -2.11
C ARG A 93 -15.05 10.06 -0.82
N LEU A 94 -14.04 9.49 -0.15
CA LEU A 94 -13.44 10.14 1.04
C LEU A 94 -12.77 11.47 0.67
N VAL A 95 -12.04 11.51 -0.44
CA VAL A 95 -11.38 12.73 -0.94
C VAL A 95 -12.36 13.83 -1.27
N ASP A 96 -13.54 13.48 -1.79
CA ASP A 96 -14.57 14.46 -2.16
C ASP A 96 -15.32 15.02 -0.94
N VAL A 97 -15.48 14.22 0.12
CA VAL A 97 -16.33 14.59 1.27
C VAL A 97 -15.54 15.14 2.45
N LEU A 98 -14.38 14.57 2.79
CA LEU A 98 -13.62 14.93 3.99
C LEU A 98 -13.14 16.39 4.01
N PRO A 99 -12.71 17.01 2.89
CA PRO A 99 -12.36 18.44 2.89
C PRO A 99 -13.54 19.39 3.13
N GLY A 100 -14.76 18.89 3.14
CA GLY A 100 -15.94 19.64 3.57
C GLY A 100 -16.08 19.77 5.10
N ILE A 101 -15.25 19.08 5.88
CA ILE A 101 -15.20 19.16 7.33
C ILE A 101 -14.21 20.26 7.71
N ASP A 102 -14.63 21.20 8.54
CA ASP A 102 -13.77 22.29 9.02
C ASP A 102 -12.49 21.75 9.65
N GLY A 103 -11.34 22.28 9.22
CA GLY A 103 -10.02 21.86 9.69
C GLY A 103 -9.45 20.61 9.03
N VAL A 104 -10.10 20.12 7.96
CA VAL A 104 -9.60 19.00 7.14
C VAL A 104 -9.34 19.45 5.72
N GLU A 105 -8.13 19.31 5.23
CA GLU A 105 -7.72 19.63 3.86
C GLU A 105 -7.02 18.46 3.22
N ARG A 106 -7.07 18.37 1.91
CA ARG A 106 -6.20 17.43 1.18
C ARG A 106 -4.78 17.98 1.18
N LEU A 107 -3.78 17.13 1.55
CA LEU A 107 -2.39 17.57 1.66
C LEU A 107 -1.69 17.73 0.30
N PHE A 108 -1.97 16.85 -0.67
CA PHE A 108 -1.33 16.83 -1.99
C PHE A 108 -2.35 16.78 -3.12
N ASP A 109 -2.15 17.54 -4.19
CA ASP A 109 -3.03 17.57 -5.38
C ASP A 109 -2.70 16.49 -6.42
N GLY A 110 -1.65 15.70 -6.21
CA GLY A 110 -1.21 14.65 -7.11
C GLY A 110 -2.20 13.49 -7.24
N PRO A 111 -2.02 12.59 -8.22
CA PRO A 111 -2.83 11.39 -8.36
C PRO A 111 -2.67 10.47 -7.15
N TYR A 112 -3.73 9.77 -6.80
CA TYR A 112 -3.78 8.79 -5.72
C TYR A 112 -4.47 7.51 -6.20
N PHE A 113 -4.39 6.43 -5.42
CA PHE A 113 -5.10 5.20 -5.70
C PHE A 113 -6.09 4.84 -4.59
N HIS A 114 -5.63 4.22 -3.51
CA HIS A 114 -6.46 3.83 -2.37
C HIS A 114 -5.96 4.39 -1.04
N GLU A 115 -5.01 5.29 -1.11
CA GLU A 115 -4.47 6.04 0.02
C GLU A 115 -4.43 7.53 -0.30
N VAL A 116 -4.73 8.35 0.70
CA VAL A 116 -4.68 9.81 0.59
C VAL A 116 -4.18 10.42 1.90
N ALA A 117 -3.34 11.44 1.79
CA ALA A 117 -2.91 12.24 2.93
C ALA A 117 -3.82 13.45 3.09
N LEU A 118 -4.33 13.64 4.30
CA LEU A 118 -5.12 14.77 4.73
C LEU A 118 -4.30 15.63 5.70
N LYS A 119 -4.40 16.94 5.61
CA LYS A 119 -3.85 17.88 6.56
C LYS A 119 -4.94 18.25 7.56
N LEU A 120 -4.62 18.21 8.84
CA LEU A 120 -5.53 18.64 9.91
C LEU A 120 -5.06 19.96 10.52
N ASP A 121 -5.99 20.79 10.99
CA ASP A 121 -5.70 22.04 11.71
C ASP A 121 -5.18 21.82 13.14
N ARG A 122 -5.14 20.56 13.58
CA ARG A 122 -4.76 20.12 14.93
C ARG A 122 -3.92 18.85 14.92
N PRO A 123 -3.27 18.47 16.04
CA PRO A 123 -2.49 17.25 16.14
C PRO A 123 -3.32 15.99 15.81
N VAL A 124 -2.74 15.07 15.03
CA VAL A 124 -3.42 13.87 14.54
C VAL A 124 -3.67 12.85 15.65
N ALA A 125 -2.73 12.67 16.58
CA ALA A 125 -2.81 11.65 17.61
C ALA A 125 -4.07 11.75 18.50
N PRO A 126 -4.50 12.93 19.01
CA PRO A 126 -5.76 13.06 19.73
C PRO A 126 -7.00 12.77 18.86
N VAL A 127 -6.97 13.11 17.57
CA VAL A 127 -8.06 12.82 16.63
C VAL A 127 -8.20 11.30 16.44
N LEU A 128 -7.09 10.60 16.24
CA LEU A 128 -7.08 9.13 16.13
C LEU A 128 -7.58 8.46 17.42
N ALA A 129 -7.19 8.97 18.59
CA ALA A 129 -7.69 8.44 19.86
C ALA A 129 -9.22 8.60 19.99
N ALA A 130 -9.75 9.77 19.66
CA ALA A 130 -11.19 10.03 19.72
C ALA A 130 -12.00 9.22 18.68
N LEU A 131 -11.44 8.96 17.49
CA LEU A 131 -12.03 8.06 16.50
C LEU A 131 -12.04 6.61 17.00
N ALA A 132 -10.95 6.18 17.65
CA ALA A 132 -10.87 4.84 18.22
C ALA A 132 -11.91 4.59 19.35
N GLU A 133 -12.21 5.60 20.17
CA GLU A 133 -13.29 5.56 21.17
C GLU A 133 -14.68 5.32 20.51
N GLN A 134 -14.85 5.74 19.26
CA GLN A 134 -16.05 5.49 18.46
C GLN A 134 -15.97 4.17 17.64
N GLY A 135 -14.93 3.35 17.86
CA GLY A 135 -14.72 2.09 17.13
C GLY A 135 -14.17 2.26 15.71
N VAL A 136 -13.63 3.45 15.38
CA VAL A 136 -13.10 3.77 14.04
C VAL A 136 -11.57 3.82 14.08
N LEU A 137 -10.91 2.97 13.28
CA LEU A 137 -9.48 3.09 13.00
C LEU A 137 -9.27 4.18 11.95
N GLY A 138 -8.95 5.39 12.40
CA GLY A 138 -8.98 6.60 11.59
C GLY A 138 -7.89 6.72 10.54
N GLY A 139 -6.78 6.01 10.65
CA GLY A 139 -5.66 6.08 9.72
C GLY A 139 -4.30 6.06 10.42
N TYR A 140 -3.28 6.61 9.78
CA TYR A 140 -1.91 6.64 10.27
C TYR A 140 -1.40 8.07 10.40
N ASP A 141 -0.83 8.41 11.57
CA ASP A 141 -0.20 9.70 11.82
C ASP A 141 1.15 9.77 11.09
N LEU A 142 1.21 10.58 10.03
CA LEU A 142 2.41 10.74 9.21
C LEU A 142 3.54 11.48 9.93
N LEU A 143 3.26 12.25 10.98
CA LEU A 143 4.28 12.97 11.74
C LEU A 143 5.39 12.05 12.27
N GLN A 144 5.04 10.79 12.59
CA GLN A 144 6.00 9.81 13.10
C GLN A 144 7.08 9.41 12.07
N SER A 145 6.72 9.39 10.78
CA SER A 145 7.61 8.95 9.70
C SER A 145 8.09 10.13 8.82
N TYR A 146 7.32 11.20 8.78
CA TYR A 146 7.56 12.36 7.92
C TYR A 146 7.31 13.67 8.72
N PRO A 147 8.22 14.08 9.61
CA PRO A 147 8.01 15.25 10.49
C PRO A 147 7.72 16.55 9.73
N ASP A 148 8.26 16.69 8.53
CA ASP A 148 8.14 17.90 7.71
C ASP A 148 6.72 18.14 7.15
N VAL A 149 5.85 17.12 7.15
CA VAL A 149 4.47 17.27 6.65
C VAL A 149 3.50 17.83 7.71
N GLY A 150 3.94 17.94 8.96
CA GLY A 150 3.13 18.47 10.07
C GLY A 150 1.98 17.55 10.46
N ASN A 151 0.83 18.15 10.79
CA ASN A 151 -0.37 17.41 11.22
C ASN A 151 -1.04 16.70 10.04
N ALA A 152 -0.43 15.64 9.54
CA ALA A 152 -0.91 14.92 8.37
C ALA A 152 -1.37 13.50 8.74
N LEU A 153 -2.58 13.15 8.31
CA LEU A 153 -3.25 11.86 8.49
C LEU A 153 -3.29 11.10 7.16
N LEU A 154 -2.72 9.90 7.11
CA LEU A 154 -2.88 9.00 5.97
C LEU A 154 -4.12 8.14 6.16
N VAL A 155 -5.04 8.22 5.21
CA VAL A 155 -6.29 7.44 5.18
C VAL A 155 -6.24 6.46 4.01
N CYS A 156 -6.69 5.22 4.25
CA CYS A 156 -6.78 4.16 3.27
C CYS A 156 -8.20 3.59 3.21
N ALA A 157 -8.74 3.46 2.00
CA ALA A 157 -9.99 2.74 1.78
C ALA A 157 -9.85 1.73 0.64
N THR A 158 -10.27 0.50 0.90
CA THR A 158 -10.17 -0.59 -0.06
C THR A 158 -11.56 -1.14 -0.43
N GLU A 159 -11.58 -2.15 -1.29
CA GLU A 159 -12.80 -2.80 -1.79
C GLU A 159 -13.69 -3.40 -0.71
N THR A 160 -13.12 -3.67 0.48
CA THR A 160 -13.85 -4.26 1.59
C THR A 160 -14.78 -3.27 2.30
N LYS A 161 -14.64 -1.98 2.03
CA LYS A 161 -15.47 -0.95 2.64
C LYS A 161 -16.79 -0.79 1.89
N THR A 162 -17.87 -0.80 2.65
CA THR A 162 -19.22 -0.51 2.15
C THR A 162 -19.48 1.01 2.18
N ASP A 163 -20.57 1.42 1.54
CA ASP A 163 -20.99 2.82 1.60
C ASP A 163 -21.29 3.24 3.04
N ALA A 164 -21.89 2.36 3.84
CA ALA A 164 -22.17 2.59 5.25
C ALA A 164 -20.89 2.77 6.08
N ASP A 165 -19.81 2.02 5.77
CA ASP A 165 -18.52 2.20 6.46
C ASP A 165 -17.90 3.56 6.14
N ILE A 166 -18.01 4.02 4.90
CA ILE A 166 -17.51 5.33 4.48
C ILE A 166 -18.32 6.45 5.17
N ASP A 167 -19.65 6.33 5.21
CA ASP A 167 -20.51 7.30 5.88
C ASP A 167 -20.26 7.35 7.39
N ALA A 168 -20.08 6.21 8.02
CA ALA A 168 -19.73 6.12 9.44
C ALA A 168 -18.37 6.80 9.73
N TYR A 169 -17.36 6.57 8.87
CA TYR A 169 -16.06 7.22 9.00
C TYR A 169 -16.18 8.75 8.88
N VAL A 170 -16.91 9.24 7.87
CA VAL A 170 -17.11 10.69 7.64
C VAL A 170 -17.85 11.33 8.83
N SER A 171 -18.89 10.68 9.33
CA SER A 171 -19.65 11.14 10.50
C SER A 171 -18.78 11.23 11.75
N ALA A 172 -18.02 10.19 12.05
CA ALA A 172 -17.12 10.17 13.19
C ALA A 172 -16.02 11.25 13.09
N MET A 173 -15.46 11.45 11.89
CA MET A 173 -14.48 12.51 11.66
C MET A 173 -15.10 13.90 11.88
N ALA A 174 -16.30 14.15 11.37
CA ALA A 174 -17.00 15.42 11.57
C ALA A 174 -17.30 15.70 13.07
N ASP A 175 -17.73 14.67 13.81
CA ASP A 175 -17.99 14.78 15.25
C ASP A 175 -16.71 15.12 16.04
N VAL A 176 -15.60 14.42 15.75
CA VAL A 176 -14.31 14.65 16.43
C VAL A 176 -13.74 16.02 16.09
N MET A 177 -13.80 16.43 14.83
CA MET A 177 -13.31 17.74 14.41
C MET A 177 -14.20 18.89 14.95
N GLY A 178 -15.52 18.70 14.96
CA GLY A 178 -16.49 19.69 15.49
C GLY A 178 -16.46 19.84 17.02
N ALA A 179 -16.18 18.77 17.76
CA ALA A 179 -16.07 18.82 19.23
C ALA A 179 -14.90 19.68 19.73
N GLY A 180 -13.82 19.78 18.95
CA GLY A 180 -12.67 20.61 19.24
C GLY A 180 -12.99 22.11 19.18
N ALA A 181 -13.84 22.55 18.26
CA ALA A 181 -14.25 23.93 18.09
C ALA A 181 -15.07 24.48 19.28
N ARG A 182 -15.82 23.61 19.96
CA ARG A 182 -16.66 24.02 21.12
C ARG A 182 -15.90 24.15 22.43
N LYS A 183 -14.66 23.65 22.54
CA LYS A 183 -13.82 23.77 23.76
C LYS A 183 -12.90 24.99 23.75
N SER A 184 -12.78 25.70 22.62
CA SER A 184 -11.94 26.90 22.45
C SER A 184 -12.74 28.20 22.36
N ALA A 185 -14.05 28.16 22.52
CA ALA A 185 -14.96 29.31 22.63
C ALA A 185 -15.49 29.45 24.08
#